data_ae2a95a0eff1e07542a835cc7595ae5a
#
_entry.id   ae2a95a0eff1e07542a835cc7595ae5a
#
_cell.length_a   1.000
_cell.length_b   1.000
_cell.length_c   1.000
_cell.angle_alpha   90.00
_cell.angle_beta   90.00
_cell.angle_gamma   90.00
#
_symmetry.space_group_name_H-M   'P 1'
#
loop_
_entity.id
_entity.type
_entity.pdbx_description
1 polymer ?
#
loop_
_entity_poly.entity_id
_entity_poly.type
_entity_poly.pdbx_seq_one_letter_code
_entity_poly.pdbx_strand_id
1 'polypeptide(L)'
;GRDGTPEAVAPLLDKTIDGFGELFRVLSFDTIGTSSLQSRCLAGVANGTVIFVLPGSLDAVETAWDRLIAAQLDAGTRPCNLVQLLPRLTEPAG
;
A
#
# COMPACT_ATOMS: atom_id res chain seq x y z
N GLY A 1 1.58 -17.91 9.62
CA GLY A 1 1.79 -17.60 10.84
C GLY A 1 2.46 -16.30 11.03
N ARG A 2 3.67 -16.32 10.84
CA ARG A 2 4.41 -15.10 11.10
C ARG A 2 3.98 -13.93 10.26
N ASP A 3 3.15 -14.16 9.26
CA ASP A 3 2.64 -13.07 8.46
C ASP A 3 1.20 -12.75 8.77
N GLY A 4 0.89 -12.65 10.06
CA GLY A 4 -0.44 -12.25 10.49
C GLY A 4 -0.68 -10.75 10.42
N THR A 5 0.33 -9.97 10.03
CA THR A 5 0.20 -8.51 10.04
C THR A 5 -0.94 -7.99 9.16
N PRO A 6 -1.12 -8.45 7.91
CA PRO A 6 -2.24 -7.96 7.12
C PRO A 6 -3.59 -8.24 7.76
N GLU A 7 -3.75 -9.44 8.35
CA GLU A 7 -5.00 -9.80 9.03
C GLU A 7 -5.23 -8.98 10.28
N ALA A 8 -4.15 -8.59 10.95
CA ALA A 8 -4.27 -7.78 12.16
C ALA A 8 -4.58 -6.33 11.83
N VAL A 9 -4.06 -5.82 10.73
CA VAL A 9 -4.21 -4.40 10.36
C VAL A 9 -5.51 -4.14 9.60
N ALA A 10 -5.90 -5.05 8.69
CA ALA A 10 -7.04 -4.80 7.81
C ALA A 10 -8.30 -4.37 8.57
N PRO A 11 -8.69 -5.03 9.67
CA PRO A 11 -9.90 -4.61 10.38
C PRO A 11 -9.81 -3.24 11.03
N LEU A 12 -8.61 -2.70 11.19
CA LEU A 12 -8.40 -1.41 11.81
C LEU A 12 -8.48 -0.25 10.82
N LEU A 13 -8.52 -0.56 9.53
CA LEU A 13 -8.53 0.48 8.50
C LEU A 13 -9.92 1.07 8.35
N ASP A 14 -9.99 2.38 8.29
CA ASP A 14 -11.22 3.10 7.99
C ASP A 14 -11.53 3.04 6.50
N LYS A 15 -10.49 3.08 5.68
CA LYS A 15 -10.59 3.00 4.22
C LYS A 15 -9.40 2.21 3.71
N THR A 16 -9.60 1.48 2.61
CA THR A 16 -8.53 0.72 1.97
C THR A 16 -8.08 1.44 0.70
N ILE A 17 -6.81 1.24 0.36
CA ILE A 17 -6.23 1.72 -0.90
C ILE A 17 -5.87 0.48 -1.70
N ASP A 18 -6.88 -0.10 -2.35
CA ASP A 18 -6.76 -1.40 -3.00
C ASP A 18 -5.73 -1.40 -4.13
N GLY A 19 -5.62 -0.28 -4.83
CA GLY A 19 -4.68 -0.18 -5.94
C GLY A 19 -3.24 -0.39 -5.54
N PHE A 20 -2.89 -0.12 -4.29
CA PHE A 20 -1.52 -0.36 -3.84
C PHE A 20 -1.15 -1.84 -3.97
N GLY A 21 -1.98 -2.72 -3.40
CA GLY A 21 -1.72 -4.15 -3.48
C GLY A 21 -1.73 -4.67 -4.91
N GLU A 22 -2.64 -4.15 -5.72
CA GLU A 22 -2.74 -4.56 -7.12
C GLU A 22 -1.47 -4.21 -7.87
N LEU A 23 -1.00 -2.97 -7.78
CA LEU A 23 0.21 -2.54 -8.47
C LEU A 23 1.46 -3.21 -7.91
N PHE A 24 1.52 -3.38 -6.59
CA PHE A 24 2.66 -4.05 -6.00
C PHE A 24 2.82 -5.47 -6.56
N ARG A 25 1.71 -6.19 -6.70
CA ARG A 25 1.77 -7.56 -7.24
C ARG A 25 2.16 -7.58 -8.70
N VAL A 26 1.71 -6.60 -9.48
CA VAL A 26 2.14 -6.49 -10.88
C VAL A 26 3.66 -6.30 -10.96
N LEU A 27 4.20 -5.39 -10.14
CA LEU A 27 5.64 -5.16 -10.13
C LEU A 27 6.41 -6.38 -9.64
N SER A 28 5.88 -7.07 -8.64
CA SER A 28 6.52 -8.26 -8.10
C SER A 28 6.56 -9.39 -9.11
N PHE A 29 5.55 -9.45 -10.00
CA PHE A 29 5.50 -10.50 -11.01
C PHE A 29 6.74 -10.49 -11.89
N ASP A 30 7.28 -9.31 -12.20
CA ASP A 30 8.48 -9.21 -13.02
C ASP A 30 9.69 -9.83 -12.36
N THR A 31 9.70 -9.92 -11.04
CA THR A 31 10.84 -10.43 -10.29
C THR A 31 10.65 -11.89 -9.86
N ILE A 32 9.47 -12.21 -9.35
CA ILE A 32 9.21 -13.52 -8.75
C ILE A 32 8.13 -14.32 -9.47
N GLY A 33 7.64 -13.81 -10.62
CA GLY A 33 6.69 -14.53 -11.45
C GLY A 33 5.39 -14.83 -10.69
N THR A 34 4.88 -16.04 -10.89
CA THR A 34 3.60 -16.43 -10.31
C THR A 34 3.59 -16.42 -8.79
N SER A 35 4.75 -16.42 -8.15
CA SER A 35 4.80 -16.36 -6.69
C SER A 35 4.24 -15.04 -6.16
N SER A 36 4.09 -14.03 -7.01
CA SER A 36 3.47 -12.78 -6.61
C SER A 36 2.02 -12.95 -6.16
N LEU A 37 1.38 -14.06 -6.54
CA LEU A 37 0.04 -14.40 -6.04
C LEU A 37 0.00 -14.47 -4.52
N GLN A 38 1.13 -14.84 -3.93
CA GLN A 38 1.23 -15.03 -2.49
C GLN A 38 1.61 -13.76 -1.75
N SER A 39 1.91 -12.69 -2.47
CA SER A 39 2.31 -11.44 -1.84
C SER A 39 1.17 -10.87 -1.00
N ARG A 40 1.46 -10.68 0.28
CA ARG A 40 0.46 -10.23 1.24
C ARG A 40 0.80 -8.80 1.66
N CYS A 41 0.21 -7.86 0.94
CA CYS A 41 0.42 -6.46 1.21
C CYS A 41 -0.92 -5.73 1.13
N LEU A 42 -1.00 -4.62 1.80
CA LEU A 42 -2.17 -3.77 1.73
C LEU A 42 -1.80 -2.35 2.10
N ALA A 43 -2.68 -1.43 1.80
CA ALA A 43 -2.56 -0.06 2.23
C ALA A 43 -3.93 0.48 2.58
N GLY A 44 -3.96 1.44 3.47
CA GLY A 44 -5.22 2.05 3.86
C GLY A 44 -4.99 3.19 4.82
N VAL A 45 -6.09 3.70 5.34
CA VAL A 45 -6.09 4.82 6.27
C VAL A 45 -6.78 4.39 7.56
N ALA A 46 -6.14 4.69 8.68
CA ALA A 46 -6.73 4.46 9.98
C ALA A 46 -6.40 5.65 10.86
N ASN A 47 -7.43 6.23 11.46
CA ASN A 47 -7.23 7.31 12.42
C ASN A 47 -6.42 8.48 11.83
N GLY A 48 -6.68 8.82 10.58
CA GLY A 48 -5.98 9.92 9.91
C GLY A 48 -4.57 9.60 9.45
N THR A 49 -4.15 8.34 9.54
CA THR A 49 -2.80 7.91 9.19
C THR A 49 -2.84 6.92 8.04
N VAL A 50 -1.99 7.13 7.04
CA VAL A 50 -1.84 6.17 5.94
C VAL A 50 -0.89 5.07 6.38
N ILE A 51 -1.30 3.83 6.18
CA ILE A 51 -0.56 2.66 6.61
C ILE A 51 -0.30 1.77 5.40
N PHE A 52 0.96 1.35 5.24
CA PHE A 52 1.35 0.38 4.21
C PHE A 52 1.88 -0.86 4.92
N VAL A 53 1.30 -2.01 4.59
CA VAL A 53 1.76 -3.30 5.10
C VAL A 53 2.43 -4.03 3.96
N LEU A 54 3.68 -4.42 4.15
CA LEU A 54 4.51 -4.99 3.09
C LEU A 54 5.03 -6.37 3.49
N PRO A 55 5.37 -7.22 2.49
CA PRO A 55 6.10 -8.45 2.80
C PRO A 55 7.42 -8.13 3.49
N GLY A 56 7.91 -9.05 4.31
CA GLY A 56 9.05 -8.79 5.17
C GLY A 56 10.42 -8.93 4.53
N SER A 57 10.55 -8.74 3.22
CA SER A 57 11.85 -8.81 2.57
C SER A 57 12.34 -7.41 2.20
N LEU A 58 13.66 -7.24 2.19
CA LEU A 58 14.25 -5.96 1.80
C LEU A 58 13.86 -5.58 0.38
N ASP A 59 13.90 -6.55 -0.54
CA ASP A 59 13.54 -6.28 -1.94
C ASP A 59 12.10 -5.79 -2.06
N ALA A 60 11.19 -6.37 -1.28
CA ALA A 60 9.79 -5.94 -1.32
C ALA A 60 9.65 -4.51 -0.81
N VAL A 61 10.34 -4.18 0.26
CA VAL A 61 10.29 -2.83 0.83
C VAL A 61 10.87 -1.82 -0.15
N GLU A 62 12.00 -2.13 -0.75
CA GLU A 62 12.61 -1.23 -1.72
C GLU A 62 11.74 -1.04 -2.95
N THR A 63 11.17 -2.12 -3.47
CA THR A 63 10.27 -2.03 -4.63
C THR A 63 9.07 -1.16 -4.30
N ALA A 64 8.43 -1.40 -3.16
CA ALA A 64 7.26 -0.63 -2.79
C ALA A 64 7.60 0.85 -2.65
N TRP A 65 8.69 1.16 -1.97
CA TRP A 65 9.09 2.54 -1.76
C TRP A 65 9.47 3.22 -3.07
N ASP A 66 10.40 2.61 -3.82
CA ASP A 66 10.96 3.25 -5.02
C ASP A 66 9.95 3.37 -6.15
N ARG A 67 9.07 2.38 -6.30
CA ARG A 67 8.21 2.31 -7.46
C ARG A 67 6.78 2.82 -7.21
N LEU A 68 6.36 2.88 -5.96
CA LEU A 68 4.97 3.23 -5.64
C LEU A 68 4.85 4.32 -4.59
N ILE A 69 5.39 4.08 -3.40
CA ILE A 69 5.10 4.93 -2.25
C ILE A 69 5.71 6.33 -2.40
N ALA A 70 6.99 6.40 -2.76
CA ALA A 70 7.67 7.68 -2.84
C ALA A 70 6.99 8.63 -3.82
N ALA A 71 6.58 8.10 -4.98
CA ALA A 71 5.90 8.91 -5.99
C ALA A 71 4.55 9.41 -5.48
N GLN A 72 3.81 8.57 -4.78
CA GLN A 72 2.48 8.96 -4.30
C GLN A 72 2.53 9.89 -3.09
N LEU A 73 3.65 9.94 -2.39
CA LEU A 73 3.84 10.91 -1.32
C LEU A 73 4.47 12.22 -1.82
N ASP A 74 4.63 12.36 -3.12
CA ASP A 74 5.12 13.58 -3.76
C ASP A 74 3.95 14.34 -4.36
N ALA A 75 3.70 15.54 -3.87
CA ALA A 75 2.57 16.37 -4.34
C ALA A 75 2.71 16.78 -5.79
N GLY A 76 3.90 16.64 -6.38
CA GLY A 76 4.13 16.95 -7.80
C GLY A 76 3.78 15.82 -8.75
N THR A 77 3.51 14.62 -8.25
CA THR A 77 3.23 13.48 -9.11
C THR A 77 1.89 13.65 -9.82
N ARG A 78 1.90 13.47 -11.13
CA ARG A 78 0.72 13.61 -11.98
C ARG A 78 0.25 12.25 -12.47
N PRO A 79 -1.05 12.10 -12.77
CA PRO A 79 -2.11 13.10 -12.70
C PRO A 79 -2.62 13.34 -11.28
N CYS A 80 -2.31 12.46 -10.33
CA CYS A 80 -2.75 12.63 -8.94
C CYS A 80 -1.79 11.90 -8.01
N ASN A 81 -1.92 12.16 -6.72
CA ASN A 81 -1.07 11.55 -5.71
C ASN A 81 -1.82 11.47 -4.37
N LEU A 82 -1.28 10.68 -3.44
CA LEU A 82 -1.92 10.49 -2.13
C LEU A 82 -1.89 11.75 -1.28
N VAL A 83 -0.87 12.59 -1.43
CA VAL A 83 -0.78 13.82 -0.64
C VAL A 83 -2.01 14.68 -0.88
N GLN A 84 -2.42 14.82 -2.14
CA GLN A 84 -3.58 15.61 -2.50
C GLN A 84 -4.90 14.95 -2.12
N LEU A 85 -4.90 13.61 -2.05
CA LEU A 85 -6.10 12.86 -1.70
C LEU A 85 -6.29 12.69 -0.20
N LEU A 86 -5.21 12.82 0.59
CA LEU A 86 -5.28 12.57 2.03
C LEU A 86 -6.40 13.29 2.76
N PRO A 87 -6.66 14.58 2.50
CA PRO A 87 -7.76 15.24 3.20
C PRO A 87 -9.10 14.55 2.99
N ARG A 88 -9.32 13.99 1.78
CA ARG A 88 -10.57 13.28 1.48
C ARG A 88 -10.59 11.89 2.11
N LEU A 89 -9.42 11.21 2.09
CA LEU A 89 -9.33 9.87 2.67
C LEU A 89 -9.47 9.89 4.18
N THR A 90 -9.12 11.00 4.81
CA THR A 90 -9.17 11.13 6.26
C THR A 90 -10.42 11.81 6.77
N GLU A 91 -11.37 12.17 5.89
CA GLU A 91 -12.64 12.75 6.30
C GLU A 91 -13.43 11.74 7.12
N PRO A 92 -14.16 12.22 8.15
CA PRO A 92 -15.04 11.33 8.89
C PRO A 92 -16.05 10.67 7.96
N ALA A 93 -16.39 9.43 8.25
CA ALA A 93 -17.44 8.72 7.52
C ALA A 93 -18.78 9.37 7.83
N GLY A 94 -19.61 9.52 6.83
CA GLY A 94 -20.95 10.09 7.06
C GLY A 94 -21.36 11.06 6.02
#